data_b41bb069d16df995cc04a73361f582a8
#
_entry.id   b41bb069d16df995cc04a73361f582a8
#
_cell.length_a   1.000
_cell.length_b   1.000
_cell.length_c   1.000
_cell.angle_alpha   90.00
_cell.angle_beta   90.00
_cell.angle_gamma   90.00
#
_symmetry.space_group_name_H-M   'P 1'
#
loop_
_entity.id
_entity.type
_entity.pdbx_description
1 polymer ?
#
loop_
_entity_poly.entity_id
_entity_poly.type
_entity_poly.pdbx_seq_one_letter_code
_entity_poly.pdbx_strand_id
1 'polypeptide(L)'
;MNILDKQFLNFLREFKLNIKISSIEEGRLVFPYTPVAVIEGHLIELLLIEGLVLNIINFESLIATKTARIKESGAKILAELGLRRAQGINGALSASKAAYIGGADFTSNMLAGYKYNIPVIGTMAHSWVMSFESEEQAFREYAKTYPNKVSLLIDTYDTLNSGLKNAIKIFKELKQGEKNNFSIRIDSGDLEYLSKEARKELNRNGLNHVKIIASNELDENIIMYLNSINAPIDIWGVGTNLVTAKGDPNLSGVYKMISIEKNGKFIPKMKISNNIEKSTLPDQKEVARIYLNGQMIFDFIFLKEEKDKIKDHLNLRKEFTIFHPIQENVFKIIKQYDDFEFLIHTVLENGKLCKGYESSLNNIRNKTKLDLGKLEHTYRRIINPHIYKVSISKNLRKLRNKLIKDNKSN
;
A
#
# COMPACT_ATOMS: atom_id res chain seq x y z
N MET A 1 32.27 -8.19 20.79
CA MET A 1 32.16 -6.72 20.79
C MET A 1 31.01 -6.35 21.72
N ASN A 2 31.27 -5.76 22.88
CA ASN A 2 30.21 -5.26 23.77
C ASN A 2 29.78 -3.88 23.26
N ILE A 3 28.75 -3.84 22.41
CA ILE A 3 28.20 -2.60 21.85
C ILE A 3 27.41 -1.81 22.90
N LEU A 4 26.79 -2.51 23.86
CA LEU A 4 25.97 -1.93 24.93
C LEU A 4 26.55 -2.32 26.28
N ASP A 5 26.51 -1.40 27.25
CA ASP A 5 26.93 -1.71 28.61
C ASP A 5 25.92 -2.64 29.36
N LYS A 6 26.40 -3.25 30.43
CA LYS A 6 25.58 -4.21 31.20
C LYS A 6 24.38 -3.56 31.90
N GLN A 7 24.49 -2.29 32.31
CA GLN A 7 23.41 -1.59 33.00
C GLN A 7 22.25 -1.33 32.03
N PHE A 8 22.58 -0.86 30.81
CA PHE A 8 21.59 -0.66 29.77
C PHE A 8 20.93 -1.96 29.31
N LEU A 9 21.71 -3.05 29.18
CA LEU A 9 21.13 -4.37 28.86
C LEU A 9 20.16 -4.88 29.94
N ASN A 10 20.47 -4.66 31.21
CA ASN A 10 19.58 -5.01 32.32
C ASN A 10 18.31 -4.15 32.28
N PHE A 11 18.45 -2.83 32.05
CA PHE A 11 17.30 -1.96 31.83
C PHE A 11 16.39 -2.46 30.72
N LEU A 12 16.94 -2.84 29.54
CA LEU A 12 16.16 -3.37 28.43
C LEU A 12 15.45 -4.71 28.73
N ARG A 13 16.03 -5.56 29.61
CA ARG A 13 15.39 -6.84 30.00
C ARG A 13 14.16 -6.64 30.87
N GLU A 14 14.17 -5.62 31.71
CA GLU A 14 13.07 -5.29 32.64
C GLU A 14 12.10 -4.31 32.02
N PHE A 15 12.44 -3.74 30.87
CA PHE A 15 11.71 -2.70 30.22
C PHE A 15 10.31 -3.16 29.78
N LYS A 16 9.29 -2.43 30.22
CA LYS A 16 7.90 -2.64 29.80
C LYS A 16 7.42 -1.38 29.12
N LEU A 17 7.05 -1.49 27.86
CA LEU A 17 6.54 -0.38 27.09
C LEU A 17 5.18 0.09 27.64
N ASN A 18 5.13 1.32 28.10
CA ASN A 18 3.93 1.94 28.67
C ASN A 18 3.56 3.22 27.93
N ILE A 19 3.19 3.06 26.66
CA ILE A 19 2.85 4.17 25.77
C ILE A 19 1.38 4.15 25.39
N LYS A 20 0.90 5.30 24.94
CA LYS A 20 -0.38 5.43 24.27
C LYS A 20 -0.13 5.76 22.80
N ILE A 21 -0.80 5.03 21.90
CA ILE A 21 -0.78 5.30 20.45
C ILE A 21 -2.20 5.63 20.02
N SER A 22 -2.34 6.78 19.39
CA SER A 22 -3.54 7.18 18.66
C SER A 22 -3.15 7.32 17.18
N SER A 23 -3.82 6.61 16.29
CA SER A 23 -3.45 6.55 14.87
C SER A 23 -4.66 6.53 13.95
N ILE A 24 -4.40 6.83 12.69
CA ILE A 24 -5.31 6.50 11.59
C ILE A 24 -5.34 4.97 11.46
N GLU A 25 -6.50 4.41 11.20
CA GLU A 25 -6.67 2.96 11.06
C GLU A 25 -5.89 2.41 9.87
N GLU A 26 -5.39 1.16 10.01
CA GLU A 26 -4.72 0.45 8.92
C GLU A 26 -5.64 0.28 7.71
N GLY A 27 -5.09 0.49 6.51
CA GLY A 27 -5.82 0.43 5.25
C GLY A 27 -6.50 1.73 4.82
N ARG A 28 -6.48 2.78 5.65
CA ARG A 28 -7.02 4.10 5.27
C ARG A 28 -6.03 4.86 4.39
N LEU A 29 -6.55 5.64 3.45
CA LEU A 29 -5.72 6.55 2.65
C LEU A 29 -5.21 7.69 3.52
N VAL A 30 -3.92 8.03 3.36
CA VAL A 30 -3.29 9.18 4.00
C VAL A 30 -2.55 10.01 2.95
N PHE A 31 -2.41 11.31 3.22
CA PHE A 31 -1.85 12.26 2.27
C PHE A 31 -0.72 13.06 2.92
N PRO A 32 0.18 13.69 2.14
CA PRO A 32 1.26 14.51 2.70
C PRO A 32 0.76 15.52 3.74
N TYR A 33 1.54 15.73 4.79
CA TYR A 33 1.26 16.58 5.97
C TYR A 33 0.26 16.00 6.98
N THR A 34 -0.51 14.98 6.64
CA THR A 34 -1.43 14.34 7.61
C THR A 34 -0.64 13.58 8.67
N PRO A 35 -0.87 13.85 9.97
CA PRO A 35 -0.29 13.05 11.04
C PRO A 35 -0.93 11.66 11.04
N VAL A 36 -0.10 10.62 10.81
CA VAL A 36 -0.55 9.22 10.75
C VAL A 36 -0.78 8.67 12.14
N ALA A 37 0.09 9.03 13.08
CA ALA A 37 0.00 8.61 14.48
C ALA A 37 0.47 9.71 15.43
N VAL A 38 -0.10 9.71 16.63
CA VAL A 38 0.35 10.47 17.80
C VAL A 38 0.71 9.47 18.89
N ILE A 39 1.95 9.52 19.38
CA ILE A 39 2.45 8.58 20.37
C ILE A 39 2.83 9.36 21.63
N GLU A 40 2.26 8.95 22.75
CA GLU A 40 2.44 9.59 24.07
C GLU A 40 3.13 8.58 25.02
N GLY A 41 4.17 9.02 25.75
CA GLY A 41 4.91 8.17 26.68
C GLY A 41 6.18 8.85 27.19
N HIS A 42 6.99 8.12 27.96
CA HIS A 42 8.28 8.61 28.42
C HIS A 42 9.26 8.75 27.27
N LEU A 43 10.11 9.78 27.31
CA LEU A 43 11.03 10.10 26.22
C LEU A 43 11.90 8.90 25.80
N ILE A 44 12.41 8.12 26.76
CA ILE A 44 13.23 6.94 26.48
C ILE A 44 12.45 5.90 25.67
N GLU A 45 11.20 5.63 26.03
CA GLU A 45 10.32 4.70 25.31
C GLU A 45 10.09 5.16 23.88
N LEU A 46 9.78 6.45 23.72
CA LEU A 46 9.50 7.04 22.42
C LEU A 46 10.73 7.01 21.49
N LEU A 47 11.94 7.23 22.03
CA LEU A 47 13.18 7.17 21.26
C LEU A 47 13.53 5.74 20.85
N LEU A 48 13.27 4.74 21.70
CA LEU A 48 13.56 3.34 21.39
C LEU A 48 12.71 2.79 20.22
N ILE A 49 11.47 3.25 20.09
CA ILE A 49 10.56 2.73 19.05
C ILE A 49 10.59 3.53 17.74
N GLU A 50 11.23 4.71 17.69
CA GLU A 50 11.22 5.60 16.51
C GLU A 50 11.56 4.86 15.21
N GLY A 51 12.70 4.16 15.18
CA GLY A 51 13.15 3.47 13.98
C GLY A 51 12.22 2.35 13.54
N LEU A 52 11.67 1.60 14.50
CA LEU A 52 10.73 0.50 14.22
C LEU A 52 9.42 1.01 13.65
N VAL A 53 8.83 2.02 14.28
CA VAL A 53 7.56 2.63 13.84
C VAL A 53 7.69 3.20 12.43
N LEU A 54 8.76 3.95 12.17
CA LEU A 54 9.00 4.52 10.84
C LEU A 54 9.22 3.46 9.78
N ASN A 55 10.00 2.41 10.08
CA ASN A 55 10.27 1.33 9.14
C ASN A 55 8.97 0.63 8.72
N ILE A 56 8.13 0.22 9.69
CA ILE A 56 6.88 -0.49 9.42
C ILE A 56 5.93 0.40 8.61
N ILE A 57 5.64 1.62 9.09
CA ILE A 57 4.66 2.49 8.44
C ILE A 57 5.12 2.88 7.04
N ASN A 58 6.39 3.29 6.87
CA ASN A 58 6.89 3.74 5.57
C ASN A 58 6.89 2.59 4.55
N PHE A 59 7.42 1.42 4.92
CA PHE A 59 7.56 0.32 3.97
C PHE A 59 6.21 -0.28 3.57
N GLU A 60 5.35 -0.61 4.54
CA GLU A 60 4.05 -1.21 4.21
C GLU A 60 3.14 -0.23 3.45
N SER A 61 3.13 1.06 3.82
CA SER A 61 2.38 2.08 3.09
C SER A 61 2.90 2.27 1.66
N LEU A 62 4.22 2.22 1.47
CA LEU A 62 4.86 2.35 0.16
C LEU A 62 4.44 1.20 -0.77
N ILE A 63 4.54 -0.05 -0.29
CA ILE A 63 4.17 -1.23 -1.09
C ILE A 63 2.67 -1.27 -1.38
N ALA A 64 1.82 -0.93 -0.40
CA ALA A 64 0.37 -0.83 -0.62
C ALA A 64 0.04 0.24 -1.67
N THR A 65 0.69 1.40 -1.62
CA THR A 65 0.53 2.48 -2.61
C THR A 65 0.99 2.05 -4.00
N LYS A 66 2.17 1.42 -4.12
CA LYS A 66 2.68 0.89 -5.39
C LYS A 66 1.70 -0.12 -5.98
N THR A 67 1.18 -1.02 -5.15
CA THR A 67 0.21 -2.02 -5.59
C THR A 67 -1.11 -1.39 -6.05
N ALA A 68 -1.63 -0.40 -5.31
CA ALA A 68 -2.83 0.33 -5.71
C ALA A 68 -2.63 1.03 -7.06
N ARG A 69 -1.47 1.65 -7.31
CA ARG A 69 -1.14 2.26 -8.61
C ARG A 69 -1.12 1.23 -9.74
N ILE A 70 -0.54 0.05 -9.51
CA ILE A 70 -0.56 -1.06 -10.47
C ILE A 70 -2.00 -1.51 -10.75
N LYS A 71 -2.88 -1.56 -9.75
CA LYS A 71 -4.30 -1.87 -9.95
C LYS A 71 -5.01 -0.78 -10.76
N GLU A 72 -4.77 0.48 -10.46
CA GLU A 72 -5.36 1.63 -11.18
C GLU A 72 -4.88 1.72 -12.64
N SER A 73 -3.72 1.15 -12.99
CA SER A 73 -3.25 1.06 -14.39
C SER A 73 -4.03 0.03 -15.24
N GLY A 74 -4.99 -0.68 -14.64
CA GLY A 74 -5.87 -1.63 -15.33
C GLY A 74 -5.51 -3.10 -15.09
N ALA A 75 -4.67 -3.42 -14.11
CA ALA A 75 -4.39 -4.80 -13.71
C ALA A 75 -5.62 -5.42 -12.99
N LYS A 76 -6.60 -5.90 -13.75
CA LYS A 76 -7.86 -6.47 -13.21
C LYS A 76 -7.60 -7.62 -12.24
N ILE A 77 -6.71 -8.55 -12.58
CA ILE A 77 -6.24 -9.63 -11.71
C ILE A 77 -4.73 -9.45 -11.54
N LEU A 78 -4.29 -9.24 -10.31
CA LEU A 78 -2.90 -8.97 -9.96
C LEU A 78 -2.36 -10.03 -9.02
N ALA A 79 -1.26 -10.68 -9.42
CA ALA A 79 -0.50 -11.60 -8.60
C ALA A 79 0.82 -10.96 -8.15
N GLU A 80 1.08 -10.92 -6.85
CA GLU A 80 2.36 -10.51 -6.28
C GLU A 80 3.37 -11.69 -6.39
N LEU A 81 4.43 -11.50 -7.17
CA LEU A 81 5.46 -12.53 -7.46
C LEU A 81 6.87 -12.10 -7.00
N GLY A 82 6.96 -11.26 -5.95
CA GLY A 82 8.18 -10.57 -5.58
C GLY A 82 9.03 -11.22 -4.50
N LEU A 83 8.61 -12.33 -3.86
CA LEU A 83 9.31 -12.96 -2.73
C LEU A 83 10.85 -13.00 -2.91
N ARG A 84 11.33 -13.52 -4.05
CA ARG A 84 12.77 -13.69 -4.35
C ARG A 84 13.53 -12.38 -4.61
N ARG A 85 12.84 -11.24 -4.69
CA ARG A 85 13.38 -9.92 -5.02
C ARG A 85 13.25 -8.92 -3.87
N ALA A 86 12.54 -9.28 -2.81
CA ALA A 86 12.39 -8.43 -1.64
C ALA A 86 13.67 -8.36 -0.79
N GLN A 87 13.79 -7.29 -0.01
CA GLN A 87 14.91 -7.08 0.90
C GLN A 87 14.72 -7.88 2.19
N GLY A 88 15.18 -9.13 2.16
CA GLY A 88 15.08 -10.07 3.27
C GLY A 88 13.71 -10.74 3.41
N ILE A 89 13.67 -11.84 4.17
CA ILE A 89 12.47 -12.69 4.33
C ILE A 89 11.35 -11.93 5.04
N ASN A 90 11.66 -11.15 6.07
CA ASN A 90 10.66 -10.33 6.77
C ASN A 90 10.12 -9.21 5.86
N GLY A 91 10.99 -8.59 5.05
CA GLY A 91 10.58 -7.63 4.04
C GLY A 91 9.63 -8.25 3.00
N ALA A 92 9.89 -9.49 2.59
CA ALA A 92 8.99 -10.22 1.70
C ALA A 92 7.61 -10.49 2.31
N LEU A 93 7.55 -10.82 3.61
CA LEU A 93 6.28 -11.02 4.32
C LEU A 93 5.49 -9.73 4.43
N SER A 94 6.12 -8.64 4.85
CA SER A 94 5.49 -7.32 4.93
C SER A 94 5.05 -6.83 3.55
N ALA A 95 5.86 -7.05 2.51
CA ALA A 95 5.50 -6.69 1.13
C ALA A 95 4.26 -7.45 0.64
N SER A 96 4.19 -8.77 0.86
CA SER A 96 3.02 -9.56 0.45
C SER A 96 1.74 -9.15 1.19
N LYS A 97 1.84 -8.87 2.51
CA LYS A 97 0.73 -8.32 3.33
C LYS A 97 0.26 -6.98 2.76
N ALA A 98 1.19 -6.04 2.58
CA ALA A 98 0.90 -4.70 2.10
C ALA A 98 0.36 -4.69 0.64
N ALA A 99 0.90 -5.55 -0.22
CA ALA A 99 0.39 -5.72 -1.58
C ALA A 99 -1.06 -6.21 -1.59
N TYR A 100 -1.42 -7.13 -0.70
CA TYR A 100 -2.79 -7.60 -0.59
C TYR A 100 -3.74 -6.49 -0.13
N ILE A 101 -3.33 -5.67 0.84
CA ILE A 101 -4.08 -4.47 1.26
C ILE A 101 -4.24 -3.50 0.09
N GLY A 102 -3.17 -3.24 -0.68
CA GLY A 102 -3.15 -2.37 -1.84
C GLY A 102 -3.93 -2.87 -3.06
N GLY A 103 -4.43 -4.13 -3.02
CA GLY A 103 -5.33 -4.65 -4.04
C GLY A 103 -4.82 -5.86 -4.82
N ALA A 104 -3.63 -6.42 -4.54
CA ALA A 104 -3.21 -7.68 -5.15
C ALA A 104 -4.21 -8.79 -4.80
N ASP A 105 -4.53 -9.63 -5.78
CA ASP A 105 -5.53 -10.68 -5.61
C ASP A 105 -4.92 -11.98 -5.08
N PHE A 106 -3.62 -12.18 -5.36
CA PHE A 106 -2.87 -13.37 -5.00
C PHE A 106 -1.44 -13.01 -4.62
N THR A 107 -0.78 -13.92 -3.88
CA THR A 107 0.66 -13.89 -3.65
C THR A 107 1.31 -15.23 -4.00
N SER A 108 2.56 -15.20 -4.45
CA SER A 108 3.40 -16.41 -4.58
C SER A 108 4.08 -16.80 -3.26
N ASN A 109 4.00 -15.96 -2.24
CA ASN A 109 4.62 -16.17 -0.94
C ASN A 109 3.76 -17.10 -0.08
N MET A 110 4.08 -18.40 -0.07
CA MET A 110 3.35 -19.42 0.67
C MET A 110 3.26 -19.11 2.18
N LEU A 111 4.34 -18.57 2.77
CA LEU A 111 4.36 -18.22 4.19
C LEU A 111 3.42 -17.04 4.48
N ALA A 112 3.34 -16.06 3.60
CA ALA A 112 2.39 -14.96 3.72
C ALA A 112 0.95 -15.46 3.54
N GLY A 113 0.72 -16.36 2.58
CA GLY A 113 -0.57 -17.03 2.40
C GLY A 113 -1.03 -17.74 3.67
N TYR A 114 -0.16 -18.54 4.27
CA TYR A 114 -0.45 -19.24 5.51
C TYR A 114 -0.69 -18.30 6.71
N LYS A 115 0.23 -17.33 6.90
CA LYS A 115 0.20 -16.45 8.07
C LYS A 115 -0.95 -15.45 8.04
N TYR A 116 -1.30 -14.93 6.86
CA TYR A 116 -2.26 -13.84 6.70
C TYR A 116 -3.54 -14.26 5.96
N ASN A 117 -3.68 -15.53 5.63
CA ASN A 117 -4.81 -16.07 4.86
C ASN A 117 -5.01 -15.35 3.51
N ILE A 118 -3.88 -15.07 2.81
CA ILE A 118 -3.90 -14.48 1.48
C ILE A 118 -4.03 -15.61 0.45
N PRO A 119 -4.90 -15.49 -0.57
CA PRO A 119 -4.97 -16.47 -1.64
C PRO A 119 -3.62 -16.62 -2.35
N VAL A 120 -3.18 -17.86 -2.51
CA VAL A 120 -1.89 -18.15 -3.14
C VAL A 120 -2.04 -18.57 -4.60
N ILE A 121 -1.07 -18.17 -5.41
CA ILE A 121 -0.93 -18.59 -6.81
C ILE A 121 0.51 -18.98 -7.08
N GLY A 122 0.69 -19.98 -7.90
CA GLY A 122 1.99 -20.39 -8.38
C GLY A 122 1.85 -21.03 -9.76
N THR A 123 2.94 -21.00 -10.51
CA THR A 123 3.11 -21.70 -11.79
C THR A 123 4.40 -22.50 -11.74
N MET A 124 4.65 -23.36 -12.74
CA MET A 124 5.95 -23.97 -12.89
C MET A 124 7.05 -22.93 -13.14
N ALA A 125 8.29 -23.29 -12.85
CA ALA A 125 9.48 -22.52 -13.22
C ALA A 125 10.10 -23.09 -14.51
N HIS A 126 10.95 -22.30 -15.19
CA HIS A 126 11.70 -22.80 -16.34
C HIS A 126 12.55 -24.03 -16.00
N SER A 127 13.14 -24.09 -14.78
CA SER A 127 13.89 -25.25 -14.30
C SER A 127 13.06 -26.55 -14.23
N TRP A 128 11.75 -26.44 -13.97
CA TRP A 128 10.84 -27.58 -14.07
C TRP A 128 10.77 -28.10 -15.50
N VAL A 129 10.54 -27.23 -16.47
CA VAL A 129 10.47 -27.60 -17.89
C VAL A 129 11.78 -28.24 -18.32
N MET A 130 12.92 -27.66 -17.94
CA MET A 130 14.27 -28.14 -18.28
C MET A 130 14.64 -29.46 -17.60
N SER A 131 13.93 -29.90 -16.57
CA SER A 131 14.22 -31.17 -15.86
C SER A 131 13.63 -32.41 -16.54
N PHE A 132 12.89 -32.24 -17.63
CA PHE A 132 12.30 -33.31 -18.41
C PHE A 132 12.99 -33.44 -19.78
N GLU A 133 12.82 -34.59 -20.43
CA GLU A 133 13.39 -34.85 -21.77
C GLU A 133 12.75 -33.95 -22.85
N SER A 134 11.50 -33.51 -22.63
CA SER A 134 10.82 -32.59 -23.53
C SER A 134 9.86 -31.66 -22.76
N GLU A 135 9.61 -30.49 -23.33
CA GLU A 135 8.66 -29.51 -22.81
C GLU A 135 7.22 -30.10 -22.74
N GLU A 136 6.83 -30.90 -23.74
CA GLU A 136 5.55 -31.59 -23.74
C GLU A 136 5.42 -32.52 -22.54
N GLN A 137 6.44 -33.31 -22.24
CA GLN A 137 6.46 -34.20 -21.08
C GLN A 137 6.34 -33.40 -19.76
N ALA A 138 7.08 -32.33 -19.62
CA ALA A 138 7.00 -31.46 -18.45
C ALA A 138 5.57 -30.92 -18.23
N PHE A 139 4.93 -30.45 -19.30
CA PHE A 139 3.55 -29.93 -19.24
C PHE A 139 2.53 -31.04 -18.89
N ARG A 140 2.72 -32.22 -19.43
CA ARG A 140 1.88 -33.40 -19.14
C ARG A 140 1.95 -33.81 -17.69
N GLU A 141 3.14 -33.91 -17.11
CA GLU A 141 3.32 -34.27 -15.71
C GLU A 141 2.79 -33.20 -14.76
N TYR A 142 2.92 -31.92 -15.12
CA TYR A 142 2.31 -30.83 -14.36
C TYR A 142 0.78 -30.92 -14.40
N ALA A 143 0.20 -31.17 -15.57
CA ALA A 143 -1.25 -31.27 -15.74
C ALA A 143 -1.83 -32.51 -15.00
N LYS A 144 -1.11 -33.60 -14.91
CA LYS A 144 -1.51 -34.76 -14.09
C LYS A 144 -1.59 -34.42 -12.60
N THR A 145 -0.65 -33.61 -12.14
CA THR A 145 -0.57 -33.19 -10.71
C THR A 145 -1.67 -32.18 -10.37
N TYR A 146 -2.01 -31.28 -11.28
CA TYR A 146 -2.99 -30.18 -11.07
C TYR A 146 -4.08 -30.14 -12.14
N PRO A 147 -4.89 -31.20 -12.33
CA PRO A 147 -5.77 -31.36 -13.47
C PRO A 147 -6.86 -30.28 -13.61
N ASN A 148 -7.25 -29.64 -12.50
CA ASN A 148 -8.29 -28.60 -12.49
C ASN A 148 -7.75 -27.18 -12.55
N LYS A 149 -6.42 -27.00 -12.46
CA LYS A 149 -5.76 -25.68 -12.42
C LYS A 149 -4.40 -25.74 -13.10
N VAL A 150 -4.42 -25.84 -14.42
CA VAL A 150 -3.20 -25.99 -15.22
C VAL A 150 -2.73 -24.63 -15.71
N SER A 151 -1.52 -24.25 -15.30
CA SER A 151 -0.86 -23.01 -15.75
C SER A 151 0.49 -23.35 -16.34
N LEU A 152 0.62 -23.27 -17.67
CA LEU A 152 1.80 -23.70 -18.42
C LEU A 152 2.69 -22.51 -18.79
N LEU A 153 3.98 -22.59 -18.44
CA LEU A 153 5.01 -21.59 -18.75
C LEU A 153 5.58 -21.91 -20.14
N ILE A 154 5.24 -21.10 -21.15
CA ILE A 154 5.42 -21.45 -22.55
C ILE A 154 6.67 -20.85 -23.21
N ASP A 155 7.45 -20.07 -22.49
CA ASP A 155 8.59 -19.32 -23.03
C ASP A 155 9.96 -19.89 -22.58
N THR A 156 10.03 -21.19 -22.27
CA THR A 156 11.30 -21.83 -21.89
C THR A 156 12.26 -21.94 -23.07
N TYR A 157 11.77 -22.24 -24.25
CA TYR A 157 12.57 -22.40 -25.47
C TYR A 157 12.09 -21.50 -26.62
N ASP A 158 10.96 -21.82 -27.22
CA ASP A 158 10.30 -20.99 -28.27
C ASP A 158 8.81 -20.85 -27.91
N THR A 159 8.41 -19.64 -27.57
CA THR A 159 7.08 -19.35 -27.08
C THR A 159 5.96 -19.78 -28.01
N LEU A 160 6.05 -19.47 -29.31
CA LEU A 160 4.98 -19.72 -30.29
C LEU A 160 5.12 -21.06 -31.01
N ASN A 161 6.36 -21.44 -31.35
CA ASN A 161 6.59 -22.64 -32.20
C ASN A 161 6.73 -23.93 -31.39
N SER A 162 7.06 -23.85 -30.09
CA SER A 162 7.15 -24.99 -29.17
C SER A 162 6.14 -24.86 -28.02
N GLY A 163 6.35 -23.94 -27.09
CA GLY A 163 5.59 -23.85 -25.84
C GLY A 163 4.09 -23.76 -26.02
N LEU A 164 3.63 -22.84 -26.87
CA LEU A 164 2.19 -22.66 -27.15
C LEU A 164 1.57 -23.90 -27.82
N LYS A 165 2.27 -24.51 -28.78
CA LYS A 165 1.79 -25.73 -29.48
C LYS A 165 1.66 -26.91 -28.51
N ASN A 166 2.66 -27.12 -27.66
CA ASN A 166 2.64 -28.15 -26.61
C ASN A 166 1.53 -27.89 -25.59
N ALA A 167 1.35 -26.62 -25.17
CA ALA A 167 0.27 -26.25 -24.25
C ALA A 167 -1.13 -26.55 -24.85
N ILE A 168 -1.36 -26.17 -26.10
CA ILE A 168 -2.60 -26.45 -26.83
C ILE A 168 -2.88 -27.96 -26.89
N LYS A 169 -1.85 -28.77 -27.19
CA LYS A 169 -1.98 -30.24 -27.22
C LYS A 169 -2.43 -30.76 -25.86
N ILE A 170 -1.78 -30.34 -24.77
CA ILE A 170 -2.14 -30.77 -23.40
C ILE A 170 -3.55 -30.34 -23.01
N PHE A 171 -3.94 -29.08 -23.29
CA PHE A 171 -5.29 -28.59 -22.97
C PHE A 171 -6.39 -29.34 -23.72
N LYS A 172 -6.15 -29.79 -24.95
CA LYS A 172 -7.09 -30.61 -25.73
C LYS A 172 -7.22 -32.02 -25.17
N GLU A 173 -6.17 -32.59 -24.60
CA GLU A 173 -6.19 -33.92 -23.99
C GLU A 173 -6.91 -33.96 -22.63
N LEU A 174 -6.96 -32.81 -21.93
CA LEU A 174 -7.64 -32.71 -20.65
C LEU A 174 -9.15 -32.63 -20.85
N LYS A 175 -9.91 -33.38 -20.03
CA LYS A 175 -11.38 -33.29 -20.04
C LYS A 175 -11.78 -31.86 -19.68
N GLN A 176 -12.46 -31.19 -20.63
CA GLN A 176 -13.02 -29.86 -20.39
C GLN A 176 -14.18 -29.95 -19.44
N GLY A 177 -14.09 -29.34 -18.24
CA GLY A 177 -15.17 -29.21 -17.30
C GLY A 177 -15.34 -27.72 -16.93
N GLU A 178 -16.57 -27.32 -16.57
CA GLU A 178 -16.89 -25.92 -16.23
C GLU A 178 -16.03 -25.30 -15.11
N LYS A 179 -15.34 -26.13 -14.31
CA LYS A 179 -14.47 -25.69 -13.21
C LYS A 179 -12.99 -25.64 -13.55
N ASN A 180 -12.59 -25.93 -14.80
CA ASN A 180 -11.18 -25.98 -15.16
C ASN A 180 -10.64 -24.57 -15.41
N ASN A 181 -9.62 -24.16 -14.63
CA ASN A 181 -8.90 -22.90 -14.80
C ASN A 181 -7.60 -23.15 -15.54
N PHE A 182 -7.64 -23.07 -16.86
CA PHE A 182 -6.45 -23.21 -17.71
C PHE A 182 -5.83 -21.85 -18.02
N SER A 183 -4.51 -21.79 -18.03
CA SER A 183 -3.76 -20.59 -18.40
C SER A 183 -2.42 -20.92 -19.00
N ILE A 184 -1.93 -20.02 -19.83
CA ILE A 184 -0.53 -19.97 -20.25
C ILE A 184 0.14 -18.79 -19.58
N ARG A 185 1.46 -18.88 -19.32
CA ARG A 185 2.27 -17.79 -18.78
C ARG A 185 3.38 -17.44 -19.77
N ILE A 186 3.52 -16.13 -20.01
CA ILE A 186 4.59 -15.53 -20.81
C ILE A 186 5.42 -14.66 -19.85
N ASP A 187 6.71 -14.99 -19.69
CA ASP A 187 7.62 -14.36 -18.72
C ASP A 187 8.76 -13.58 -19.40
N SER A 188 8.81 -13.58 -20.75
CA SER A 188 9.88 -12.95 -21.52
C SER A 188 9.42 -12.52 -22.92
N GLY A 189 10.27 -11.75 -23.62
CA GLY A 189 10.00 -11.31 -24.98
C GLY A 189 9.03 -10.13 -25.09
N ASP A 190 8.53 -9.90 -26.29
CA ASP A 190 7.56 -8.85 -26.60
C ASP A 190 6.15 -9.29 -26.17
N LEU A 191 5.71 -8.82 -25.00
CA LEU A 191 4.41 -9.20 -24.41
C LEU A 191 3.22 -8.78 -25.28
N GLU A 192 3.30 -7.67 -26.02
CA GLU A 192 2.25 -7.25 -26.94
C GLU A 192 2.08 -8.27 -28.07
N TYR A 193 3.16 -8.52 -28.79
CA TYR A 193 3.15 -9.45 -29.92
C TYR A 193 2.80 -10.86 -29.49
N LEU A 194 3.49 -11.39 -28.48
CA LEU A 194 3.32 -12.76 -28.01
C LEU A 194 1.90 -13.02 -27.47
N SER A 195 1.34 -12.10 -26.70
CA SER A 195 -0.02 -12.27 -26.18
C SER A 195 -1.08 -12.27 -27.27
N LYS A 196 -0.94 -11.38 -28.28
CA LYS A 196 -1.86 -11.30 -29.43
C LYS A 196 -1.79 -12.57 -30.29
N GLU A 197 -0.61 -13.06 -30.61
CA GLU A 197 -0.44 -14.29 -31.41
C GLU A 197 -0.89 -15.52 -30.63
N ALA A 198 -0.56 -15.61 -29.32
CA ALA A 198 -1.02 -16.70 -28.47
C ALA A 198 -2.56 -16.74 -28.39
N ARG A 199 -3.22 -15.61 -28.24
CA ARG A 199 -4.69 -15.53 -28.19
C ARG A 199 -5.32 -15.97 -29.52
N LYS A 200 -4.76 -15.53 -30.65
CA LYS A 200 -5.24 -15.96 -31.98
C LYS A 200 -5.17 -17.47 -32.13
N GLU A 201 -4.05 -18.07 -31.75
CA GLU A 201 -3.82 -19.50 -31.90
C GLU A 201 -4.67 -20.32 -30.92
N LEU A 202 -4.83 -19.86 -29.66
CA LEU A 202 -5.76 -20.46 -28.70
C LEU A 202 -7.21 -20.45 -29.25
N ASN A 203 -7.66 -19.33 -29.81
CA ASN A 203 -9.01 -19.19 -30.34
C ASN A 203 -9.24 -20.10 -31.56
N ARG A 204 -8.25 -20.21 -32.48
CA ARG A 204 -8.30 -21.15 -33.65
C ARG A 204 -8.46 -22.61 -33.20
N ASN A 205 -7.97 -22.92 -31.99
CA ASN A 205 -8.04 -24.27 -31.42
C ASN A 205 -9.23 -24.49 -30.47
N GLY A 206 -10.19 -23.54 -30.38
CA GLY A 206 -11.38 -23.65 -29.53
C GLY A 206 -11.09 -23.44 -28.05
N LEU A 207 -9.93 -22.86 -27.70
CA LEU A 207 -9.45 -22.64 -26.32
C LEU A 207 -9.63 -21.18 -25.86
N ASN A 208 -10.75 -20.55 -26.19
CA ASN A 208 -11.06 -19.16 -25.89
C ASN A 208 -11.07 -18.86 -24.39
N HIS A 209 -11.36 -19.87 -23.56
CA HIS A 209 -11.46 -19.80 -22.11
C HIS A 209 -10.09 -19.83 -21.41
N VAL A 210 -9.02 -20.22 -22.10
CA VAL A 210 -7.66 -20.26 -21.54
C VAL A 210 -7.16 -18.85 -21.29
N LYS A 211 -6.75 -18.56 -20.05
CA LYS A 211 -6.26 -17.24 -19.66
C LYS A 211 -4.80 -17.05 -20.04
N ILE A 212 -4.41 -15.81 -20.32
CA ILE A 212 -3.03 -15.41 -20.57
C ILE A 212 -2.52 -14.66 -19.34
N ILE A 213 -1.44 -15.18 -18.75
CA ILE A 213 -0.70 -14.55 -17.65
C ILE A 213 0.54 -13.90 -18.24
N ALA A 214 0.71 -12.61 -18.03
CA ALA A 214 1.97 -11.91 -18.32
C ALA A 214 2.75 -11.66 -17.03
N SER A 215 4.05 -11.86 -17.11
CA SER A 215 5.00 -11.51 -16.05
C SER A 215 6.29 -10.98 -16.69
N ASN A 216 7.31 -10.66 -15.92
CA ASN A 216 8.54 -10.00 -16.38
C ASN A 216 8.48 -8.46 -16.29
N GLU A 217 9.30 -7.88 -15.42
CA GLU A 217 9.59 -6.43 -15.25
C GLU A 217 8.38 -5.47 -15.40
N LEU A 218 7.16 -5.98 -15.16
CA LEU A 218 5.92 -5.21 -15.22
C LEU A 218 5.86 -4.14 -14.14
N ASP A 219 5.33 -2.98 -14.51
CA ASP A 219 4.96 -1.88 -13.62
C ASP A 219 3.66 -1.20 -14.10
N GLU A 220 3.22 -0.17 -13.41
CA GLU A 220 1.99 0.56 -13.75
C GLU A 220 2.03 1.18 -15.15
N ASN A 221 3.20 1.59 -15.65
CA ASN A 221 3.31 2.23 -16.96
C ASN A 221 3.20 1.20 -18.10
N ILE A 222 3.92 0.08 -17.96
CA ILE A 222 3.86 -1.02 -18.95
C ILE A 222 2.45 -1.62 -18.99
N ILE A 223 1.82 -1.83 -17.85
CA ILE A 223 0.46 -2.38 -17.77
C ILE A 223 -0.54 -1.40 -18.39
N MET A 224 -0.43 -0.11 -18.11
CA MET A 224 -1.28 0.91 -18.70
C MET A 224 -1.13 0.94 -20.23
N TYR A 225 0.11 0.88 -20.73
CA TYR A 225 0.39 0.81 -22.18
C TYR A 225 -0.26 -0.43 -22.80
N LEU A 226 0.03 -1.63 -22.29
CA LEU A 226 -0.52 -2.89 -22.82
C LEU A 226 -2.05 -2.92 -22.80
N ASN A 227 -2.67 -2.35 -21.78
CA ASN A 227 -4.12 -2.20 -21.73
C ASN A 227 -4.64 -1.21 -22.78
N SER A 228 -3.93 -0.11 -23.03
CA SER A 228 -4.35 0.92 -24.01
C SER A 228 -4.40 0.38 -25.45
N ILE A 229 -3.58 -0.62 -25.76
CA ILE A 229 -3.54 -1.29 -27.06
C ILE A 229 -4.33 -2.61 -27.08
N ASN A 230 -5.16 -2.85 -26.05
CA ASN A 230 -5.98 -4.05 -25.88
C ASN A 230 -5.19 -5.37 -25.99
N ALA A 231 -4.00 -5.44 -25.40
CA ALA A 231 -3.27 -6.70 -25.27
C ALA A 231 -4.12 -7.71 -24.48
N PRO A 232 -4.34 -8.93 -24.99
CA PRO A 232 -5.26 -9.90 -24.42
C PRO A 232 -4.67 -10.62 -23.18
N ILE A 233 -4.31 -9.86 -22.16
CA ILE A 233 -3.70 -10.32 -20.91
C ILE A 233 -4.77 -10.32 -19.81
N ASP A 234 -4.98 -11.47 -19.19
CA ASP A 234 -6.01 -11.66 -18.17
C ASP A 234 -5.46 -11.48 -16.75
N ILE A 235 -4.20 -11.89 -16.51
CA ILE A 235 -3.58 -11.90 -15.18
C ILE A 235 -2.18 -11.27 -15.29
N TRP A 236 -1.89 -10.38 -14.36
CA TRP A 236 -0.64 -9.64 -14.28
C TRP A 236 0.19 -10.15 -13.10
N GLY A 237 1.34 -10.74 -13.39
CA GLY A 237 2.29 -11.21 -12.40
C GLY A 237 3.40 -10.18 -12.18
N VAL A 238 3.34 -9.42 -11.08
CA VAL A 238 4.32 -8.35 -10.82
C VAL A 238 5.22 -8.73 -9.65
N GLY A 239 6.51 -8.74 -9.89
CA GLY A 239 7.53 -9.14 -8.90
C GLY A 239 8.38 -7.95 -8.45
N THR A 240 9.56 -7.80 -9.05
CA THR A 240 10.60 -6.83 -8.67
C THR A 240 10.06 -5.43 -8.45
N ASN A 241 9.39 -4.88 -9.46
CA ASN A 241 8.94 -3.48 -9.45
C ASN A 241 7.89 -3.19 -8.38
N LEU A 242 7.12 -4.21 -7.95
CA LEU A 242 6.15 -4.08 -6.87
C LEU A 242 6.87 -4.08 -5.50
N VAL A 243 7.63 -5.14 -5.18
CA VAL A 243 8.19 -5.31 -3.82
C VAL A 243 9.35 -4.39 -3.50
N THR A 244 9.96 -3.78 -4.52
CA THR A 244 11.00 -2.75 -4.37
C THR A 244 10.46 -1.33 -4.54
N ALA A 245 9.16 -1.18 -4.85
CA ALA A 245 8.53 0.09 -5.20
C ALA A 245 9.34 0.90 -6.23
N LYS A 246 9.82 0.23 -7.29
CA LYS A 246 10.69 0.85 -8.31
C LYS A 246 10.07 2.13 -8.84
N GLY A 247 10.90 3.16 -8.96
CA GLY A 247 10.53 4.51 -9.39
C GLY A 247 10.42 5.50 -8.23
N ASP A 248 9.87 5.09 -7.08
CA ASP A 248 9.78 5.91 -5.87
C ASP A 248 9.97 5.00 -4.64
N PRO A 249 11.25 4.68 -4.30
CA PRO A 249 11.59 3.56 -3.41
C PRO A 249 11.43 3.87 -1.92
N ASN A 250 11.01 5.06 -1.52
CA ASN A 250 10.77 5.38 -0.11
C ASN A 250 9.65 6.41 0.09
N LEU A 251 9.03 6.37 1.27
CA LEU A 251 8.19 7.45 1.78
C LEU A 251 9.01 8.27 2.78
N SER A 252 8.89 9.61 2.70
CA SER A 252 9.60 10.53 3.59
C SER A 252 8.85 10.77 4.91
N GLY A 253 8.31 9.73 5.52
CA GLY A 253 7.68 9.81 6.84
C GLY A 253 8.68 10.25 7.90
N VAL A 254 8.22 11.05 8.86
CA VAL A 254 9.05 11.59 9.94
C VAL A 254 8.44 11.33 11.30
N TYR A 255 9.29 11.15 12.30
CA TYR A 255 8.92 11.03 13.70
C TYR A 255 9.47 12.26 14.44
N LYS A 256 8.61 13.06 15.06
CA LYS A 256 9.03 14.33 15.65
C LYS A 256 8.29 14.63 16.95
N MET A 257 9.04 15.15 17.92
CA MET A 257 8.47 15.69 19.14
C MET A 257 7.58 16.89 18.80
N ILE A 258 6.33 16.84 19.26
CA ILE A 258 5.32 17.88 19.04
C ILE A 258 4.94 18.63 20.32
N SER A 259 5.12 18.01 21.49
CA SER A 259 4.92 18.62 22.80
C SER A 259 5.72 17.88 23.87
N ILE A 260 5.94 18.53 25.01
CA ILE A 260 6.53 17.94 26.21
C ILE A 260 5.68 18.34 27.42
N GLU A 261 5.40 17.38 28.30
CA GLU A 261 4.71 17.65 29.55
C GLU A 261 5.67 18.24 30.59
N LYS A 262 5.25 19.33 31.22
CA LYS A 262 5.89 19.92 32.41
C LYS A 262 4.83 20.36 33.39
N ASN A 263 4.89 19.87 34.62
CA ASN A 263 3.96 20.22 35.71
C ASN A 263 2.47 20.01 35.31
N GLY A 264 2.15 18.90 34.66
CA GLY A 264 0.79 18.56 34.22
C GLY A 264 0.29 19.34 32.99
N LYS A 265 1.15 20.14 32.34
CA LYS A 265 0.77 20.90 31.14
C LYS A 265 1.65 20.52 29.96
N PHE A 266 1.02 20.25 28.80
CA PHE A 266 1.73 20.05 27.56
C PHE A 266 2.22 21.39 26.99
N ILE A 267 3.51 21.48 26.76
CA ILE A 267 4.17 22.64 26.14
C ILE A 267 4.46 22.28 24.69
N PRO A 268 3.87 22.96 23.73
CA PRO A 268 4.09 22.71 22.30
C PRO A 268 5.56 22.81 21.92
N LYS A 269 6.01 21.88 21.07
CA LYS A 269 7.34 21.84 20.48
C LYS A 269 7.24 21.72 18.98
N MET A 270 8.24 22.22 18.29
CA MET A 270 8.29 22.19 16.83
C MET A 270 9.74 22.16 16.37
N LYS A 271 10.04 21.29 15.40
CA LYS A 271 11.31 21.42 14.66
C LYS A 271 11.17 22.53 13.61
N ILE A 272 12.04 23.50 13.65
CA ILE A 272 12.19 24.52 12.62
C ILE A 272 13.34 24.08 11.71
N SER A 273 13.14 24.14 10.41
CA SER A 273 14.12 23.76 9.40
C SER A 273 14.28 24.89 8.40
N ASN A 274 15.49 25.06 7.85
CA ASN A 274 15.75 25.96 6.73
C ASN A 274 14.91 25.56 5.49
N ASN A 275 14.62 24.27 5.35
CA ASN A 275 13.64 23.79 4.40
C ASN A 275 12.26 23.76 5.08
N ILE A 276 11.39 24.70 4.70
CA ILE A 276 10.04 24.88 5.30
C ILE A 276 9.19 23.61 5.20
N GLU A 277 9.36 22.81 4.15
CA GLU A 277 8.63 21.53 3.94
C GLU A 277 9.00 20.48 5.00
N LYS A 278 10.17 20.59 5.64
CA LYS A 278 10.63 19.74 6.74
C LYS A 278 10.22 20.24 8.13
N SER A 279 9.53 21.38 8.21
CA SER A 279 8.97 21.89 9.46
C SER A 279 7.72 21.11 9.84
N THR A 280 7.61 20.74 11.11
CA THR A 280 6.47 19.96 11.63
C THR A 280 5.39 20.85 12.20
N LEU A 281 4.16 20.37 12.21
CA LEU A 281 3.06 21.02 12.91
C LEU A 281 3.17 20.74 14.42
N PRO A 282 3.09 21.76 15.29
CA PRO A 282 3.25 21.59 16.74
C PRO A 282 2.01 21.00 17.38
N ASP A 283 2.19 20.53 18.64
CA ASP A 283 1.19 20.07 19.56
C ASP A 283 0.36 18.85 19.11
N GLN A 284 -0.52 18.35 19.98
CA GLN A 284 -1.43 17.25 19.68
C GLN A 284 -2.49 17.69 18.68
N LYS A 285 -2.70 16.86 17.68
CA LYS A 285 -3.58 17.16 16.53
C LYS A 285 -4.61 16.08 16.32
N GLU A 286 -5.75 16.50 15.75
CA GLU A 286 -6.79 15.66 15.19
C GLU A 286 -6.90 15.93 13.70
N VAL A 287 -7.49 14.98 12.98
CA VAL A 287 -7.74 15.06 11.54
C VAL A 287 -9.21 14.75 11.27
N ALA A 288 -9.89 15.65 10.61
CA ALA A 288 -11.21 15.39 10.04
C ALA A 288 -11.09 15.26 8.52
N ARG A 289 -11.54 14.16 7.95
CA ARG A 289 -11.73 14.02 6.50
C ARG A 289 -13.09 14.53 6.12
N ILE A 290 -13.15 15.40 5.14
CA ILE A 290 -14.38 16.09 4.72
C ILE A 290 -14.83 15.52 3.38
N TYR A 291 -16.13 15.32 3.26
CA TYR A 291 -16.78 14.74 2.08
C TYR A 291 -17.78 15.69 1.44
N LEU A 292 -17.97 15.52 0.15
CA LEU A 292 -19.05 16.13 -0.63
C LEU A 292 -19.53 15.14 -1.69
N ASN A 293 -20.82 14.86 -1.72
CA ASN A 293 -21.44 13.87 -2.62
C ASN A 293 -20.79 12.49 -2.51
N GLY A 294 -20.42 12.09 -1.29
CA GLY A 294 -19.78 10.82 -1.00
C GLY A 294 -18.30 10.73 -1.39
N GLN A 295 -17.70 11.80 -1.92
CA GLN A 295 -16.29 11.86 -2.30
C GLN A 295 -15.45 12.63 -1.28
N MET A 296 -14.22 12.19 -1.07
CA MET A 296 -13.22 12.89 -0.25
C MET A 296 -12.81 14.20 -0.94
N ILE A 297 -12.91 15.33 -0.25
CA ILE A 297 -12.54 16.63 -0.81
C ILE A 297 -11.28 17.23 -0.19
N PHE A 298 -11.03 17.02 1.09
CA PHE A 298 -9.79 17.39 1.77
C PHE A 298 -9.71 16.80 3.18
N ASP A 299 -8.50 16.77 3.75
CA ASP A 299 -8.26 16.49 5.17
C ASP A 299 -8.00 17.80 5.91
N PHE A 300 -8.63 17.96 7.09
CA PHE A 300 -8.56 19.15 7.93
C PHE A 300 -7.88 18.80 9.26
N ILE A 301 -6.69 19.37 9.50
CA ILE A 301 -5.88 19.17 10.69
C ILE A 301 -6.10 20.33 11.65
N PHE A 302 -6.33 20.04 12.92
CA PHE A 302 -6.56 21.04 13.96
C PHE A 302 -6.02 20.55 15.31
N LEU A 303 -5.92 21.46 16.29
CA LEU A 303 -5.47 21.10 17.63
C LEU A 303 -6.49 20.19 18.32
N LYS A 304 -6.03 19.20 19.07
CA LYS A 304 -6.88 18.24 19.78
C LYS A 304 -7.91 18.93 20.68
N GLU A 305 -7.53 20.04 21.33
CA GLU A 305 -8.42 20.87 22.16
C GLU A 305 -9.57 21.53 21.39
N GLU A 306 -9.47 21.64 20.08
CA GLU A 306 -10.53 22.21 19.22
C GLU A 306 -11.58 21.16 18.82
N LYS A 307 -11.40 19.88 19.17
CA LYS A 307 -12.17 18.76 18.60
C LYS A 307 -13.68 18.93 18.74
N ASP A 308 -14.17 19.21 19.96
CA ASP A 308 -15.61 19.31 20.21
C ASP A 308 -16.20 20.53 19.49
N LYS A 309 -15.51 21.66 19.55
CA LYS A 309 -15.93 22.88 18.85
C LYS A 309 -16.00 22.70 17.34
N ILE A 310 -15.01 22.01 16.77
CA ILE A 310 -14.97 21.70 15.34
C ILE A 310 -16.06 20.71 14.98
N LYS A 311 -16.29 19.67 15.79
CA LYS A 311 -17.38 18.72 15.61
C LYS A 311 -18.74 19.43 15.55
N ASP A 312 -19.03 20.34 16.49
CA ASP A 312 -20.27 21.11 16.50
C ASP A 312 -20.40 21.99 15.27
N HIS A 313 -19.30 22.64 14.87
CA HIS A 313 -19.27 23.47 13.68
C HIS A 313 -19.55 22.67 12.41
N LEU A 314 -18.92 21.50 12.24
CA LEU A 314 -19.11 20.62 11.11
C LEU A 314 -20.52 20.02 11.05
N ASN A 315 -21.10 19.65 12.20
CA ASN A 315 -22.48 19.18 12.30
C ASN A 315 -23.49 20.22 11.85
N LEU A 316 -23.23 21.50 12.15
CA LEU A 316 -24.07 22.63 11.74
C LEU A 316 -23.87 23.02 10.26
N ARG A 317 -22.97 22.35 9.54
CA ARG A 317 -22.62 22.61 8.14
C ARG A 317 -22.31 24.08 7.83
N LYS A 318 -21.72 24.78 8.79
CA LYS A 318 -21.32 26.18 8.66
C LYS A 318 -20.08 26.32 7.80
N GLU A 319 -19.99 27.42 7.07
CA GLU A 319 -18.78 27.75 6.33
C GLU A 319 -17.59 28.01 7.26
N PHE A 320 -16.40 27.61 6.85
CA PHE A 320 -15.16 27.86 7.59
C PHE A 320 -13.95 28.03 6.68
N THR A 321 -12.95 28.70 7.23
CA THR A 321 -11.71 28.96 6.49
C THR A 321 -10.64 27.92 6.85
N ILE A 322 -10.03 27.34 5.83
CA ILE A 322 -8.90 26.42 5.92
C ILE A 322 -7.65 27.08 5.34
N PHE A 323 -6.50 26.67 5.85
CA PHE A 323 -5.19 27.23 5.47
C PHE A 323 -4.27 26.13 4.97
N HIS A 324 -3.41 26.48 4.01
CA HIS A 324 -2.36 25.54 3.57
C HIS A 324 -1.36 25.27 4.71
N PRO A 325 -0.89 24.04 4.91
CA PRO A 325 0.01 23.69 6.00
C PRO A 325 1.33 24.47 6.00
N ILE A 326 1.81 24.89 4.83
CA ILE A 326 3.10 25.55 4.66
C ILE A 326 2.96 26.98 4.12
N GLN A 327 2.22 27.18 3.03
CA GLN A 327 2.13 28.45 2.32
C GLN A 327 1.22 29.43 3.09
N GLU A 328 1.82 30.53 3.57
CA GLU A 328 1.12 31.44 4.49
C GLU A 328 -0.05 32.19 3.85
N ASN A 329 0.03 32.51 2.56
CA ASN A 329 -0.99 33.30 1.86
C ASN A 329 -2.04 32.45 1.16
N VAL A 330 -1.98 31.12 1.29
CA VAL A 330 -2.93 30.22 0.66
C VAL A 330 -3.98 29.77 1.67
N PHE A 331 -5.21 30.15 1.41
CA PHE A 331 -6.38 29.76 2.21
C PHE A 331 -7.60 29.57 1.31
N LYS A 332 -8.61 28.89 1.81
CA LYS A 332 -9.90 28.70 1.13
C LYS A 332 -11.04 28.76 2.14
N ILE A 333 -12.16 29.34 1.72
CA ILE A 333 -13.42 29.27 2.46
C ILE A 333 -14.19 28.07 1.93
N ILE A 334 -14.54 27.16 2.82
CA ILE A 334 -15.35 25.97 2.53
C ILE A 334 -16.81 26.34 2.81
N LYS A 335 -17.62 26.32 1.77
CA LYS A 335 -19.04 26.67 1.85
C LYS A 335 -19.96 25.45 1.81
N GLN A 336 -19.52 24.35 1.19
CA GLN A 336 -20.34 23.16 0.96
C GLN A 336 -19.56 21.91 1.29
N TYR A 337 -20.14 21.04 2.09
CA TYR A 337 -19.76 19.68 2.41
C TYR A 337 -20.99 19.00 3.03
N ASP A 338 -21.05 17.69 2.98
CA ASP A 338 -22.22 16.92 3.44
C ASP A 338 -21.92 15.94 4.55
N ASP A 339 -20.64 15.50 4.69
CA ASP A 339 -20.23 14.54 5.70
C ASP A 339 -18.79 14.76 6.13
N PHE A 340 -18.43 14.21 7.30
CA PHE A 340 -17.06 14.20 7.82
C PHE A 340 -16.83 13.01 8.75
N GLU A 341 -15.56 12.62 8.90
CA GLU A 341 -15.12 11.63 9.89
C GLU A 341 -13.82 12.06 10.54
N PHE A 342 -13.64 11.75 11.81
CA PHE A 342 -12.37 11.88 12.51
C PHE A 342 -11.53 10.63 12.25
N LEU A 343 -10.27 10.82 11.84
CA LEU A 343 -9.42 9.72 11.40
C LEU A 343 -8.56 9.13 12.53
N ILE A 344 -8.24 9.92 13.57
CA ILE A 344 -7.33 9.50 14.64
C ILE A 344 -8.12 8.87 15.79
N HIS A 345 -7.78 7.63 16.12
CA HIS A 345 -8.38 6.85 17.19
C HIS A 345 -7.31 6.22 18.07
N THR A 346 -7.59 6.06 19.38
CA THR A 346 -6.66 5.38 20.28
C THR A 346 -6.64 3.88 19.95
N VAL A 347 -5.48 3.36 19.61
CA VAL A 347 -5.25 1.94 19.25
C VAL A 347 -4.55 1.17 20.33
N LEU A 348 -3.67 1.83 21.08
CA LEU A 348 -2.92 1.23 22.19
C LEU A 348 -2.92 2.18 23.38
N GLU A 349 -3.18 1.64 24.56
CA GLU A 349 -3.16 2.39 25.81
C GLU A 349 -2.57 1.52 26.92
N ASN A 350 -1.67 2.10 27.73
CA ASN A 350 -0.93 1.39 28.77
C ASN A 350 -0.24 0.10 28.25
N GLY A 351 0.33 0.16 27.04
CA GLY A 351 1.00 -0.97 26.39
C GLY A 351 0.06 -2.10 25.93
N LYS A 352 -1.26 -1.91 25.94
CA LYS A 352 -2.25 -2.91 25.51
C LYS A 352 -3.10 -2.39 24.36
N LEU A 353 -3.39 -3.27 23.40
CA LEU A 353 -4.32 -2.96 22.31
C LEU A 353 -5.72 -2.68 22.86
N CYS A 354 -6.36 -1.63 22.36
CA CYS A 354 -7.74 -1.31 22.66
C CYS A 354 -8.68 -2.35 22.03
N LYS A 355 -9.77 -2.69 22.72
CA LYS A 355 -10.77 -3.64 22.21
C LYS A 355 -11.35 -3.16 20.88
N GLY A 356 -11.46 -4.09 19.91
CA GLY A 356 -12.04 -3.80 18.58
C GLY A 356 -11.01 -3.37 17.51
N TYR A 357 -9.73 -3.26 17.87
CA TYR A 357 -8.67 -2.90 16.92
C TYR A 357 -8.07 -4.09 16.14
N GLU A 358 -8.36 -5.32 16.54
CA GLU A 358 -7.99 -6.50 15.79
C GLU A 358 -8.91 -6.64 14.56
N SER A 359 -8.41 -6.24 13.40
CA SER A 359 -9.14 -6.36 12.15
C SER A 359 -8.53 -7.45 11.28
N SER A 360 -9.36 -8.27 10.65
CA SER A 360 -8.87 -9.24 9.67
C SER A 360 -8.25 -8.51 8.48
N LEU A 361 -7.26 -9.13 7.83
CA LEU A 361 -6.61 -8.53 6.67
C LEU A 361 -7.61 -8.21 5.54
N ASN A 362 -8.66 -9.02 5.39
CA ASN A 362 -9.74 -8.77 4.45
C ASN A 362 -10.53 -7.49 4.78
N ASN A 363 -10.78 -7.23 6.05
CA ASN A 363 -11.45 -5.99 6.46
C ASN A 363 -10.59 -4.76 6.17
N ILE A 364 -9.27 -4.85 6.44
CA ILE A 364 -8.31 -3.79 6.13
C ILE A 364 -8.29 -3.53 4.62
N ARG A 365 -8.17 -4.57 3.79
CA ARG A 365 -8.25 -4.48 2.33
C ARG A 365 -9.56 -3.83 1.85
N ASN A 366 -10.69 -4.18 2.44
CA ASN A 366 -11.98 -3.61 2.10
C ASN A 366 -12.06 -2.12 2.44
N LYS A 367 -11.47 -1.66 3.55
CA LYS A 367 -11.36 -0.24 3.89
C LYS A 367 -10.58 0.51 2.82
N THR A 368 -9.42 -0.02 2.40
CA THR A 368 -8.62 0.56 1.32
C THR A 368 -9.41 0.68 0.01
N LYS A 369 -10.13 -0.37 -0.35
CA LYS A 369 -10.98 -0.36 -1.55
C LYS A 369 -12.10 0.68 -1.47
N LEU A 370 -12.75 0.81 -0.32
CA LEU A 370 -13.80 1.82 -0.09
C LEU A 370 -13.23 3.24 -0.15
N ASP A 371 -12.09 3.49 0.48
CA ASP A 371 -11.44 4.80 0.44
C ASP A 371 -11.00 5.16 -0.98
N LEU A 372 -10.41 4.24 -1.73
CA LEU A 372 -10.08 4.45 -3.15
C LEU A 372 -11.32 4.76 -3.99
N GLY A 373 -12.46 4.11 -3.70
CA GLY A 373 -13.73 4.39 -4.37
C GLY A 373 -14.29 5.78 -4.07
N LYS A 374 -14.00 6.35 -2.90
CA LYS A 374 -14.38 7.71 -2.50
C LYS A 374 -13.39 8.78 -2.95
N LEU A 375 -12.20 8.39 -3.41
CA LEU A 375 -11.20 9.32 -3.92
C LEU A 375 -11.49 9.61 -5.40
N GLU A 376 -11.66 10.89 -5.74
CA GLU A 376 -11.98 11.33 -7.09
C GLU A 376 -10.89 10.88 -8.08
N HIS A 377 -11.29 10.50 -9.28
CA HIS A 377 -10.46 9.87 -10.30
C HIS A 377 -9.19 10.67 -10.63
N THR A 378 -9.23 12.03 -10.64
CA THR A 378 -8.06 12.85 -10.98
C THR A 378 -6.90 12.70 -10.00
N TYR A 379 -7.17 12.33 -8.73
CA TYR A 379 -6.14 12.03 -7.73
C TYR A 379 -5.52 10.63 -7.92
N ARG A 380 -6.24 9.71 -8.61
CA ARG A 380 -5.80 8.32 -8.84
C ARG A 380 -5.05 8.12 -10.16
N ARG A 381 -4.99 9.12 -11.03
CA ARG A 381 -4.28 9.04 -12.30
C ARG A 381 -2.83 8.61 -12.11
N ILE A 382 -2.36 7.73 -12.99
CA ILE A 382 -0.95 7.30 -13.00
C ILE A 382 -0.04 8.43 -13.48
N ILE A 383 -0.49 9.16 -14.50
CA ILE A 383 0.23 10.30 -15.09
C ILE A 383 -0.42 11.60 -14.62
N ASN A 384 0.39 12.53 -14.13
CA ASN A 384 -0.02 13.85 -13.69
C ASN A 384 -1.27 13.87 -12.79
N PRO A 385 -1.26 13.16 -11.63
CA PRO A 385 -2.37 13.19 -10.70
C PRO A 385 -2.54 14.59 -10.09
N HIS A 386 -3.77 14.95 -9.73
CA HIS A 386 -4.00 16.11 -8.88
C HIS A 386 -3.46 15.85 -7.46
N ILE A 387 -3.04 16.91 -6.78
CA ILE A 387 -2.60 16.86 -5.39
C ILE A 387 -3.82 16.97 -4.47
N TYR A 388 -4.03 15.97 -3.62
CA TYR A 388 -5.10 15.99 -2.62
C TYR A 388 -4.84 17.08 -1.58
N LYS A 389 -5.89 17.78 -1.19
CA LYS A 389 -5.77 18.92 -0.29
C LYS A 389 -5.73 18.47 1.16
N VAL A 390 -4.69 18.90 1.85
CA VAL A 390 -4.57 18.83 3.31
C VAL A 390 -4.45 20.25 3.83
N SER A 391 -5.20 20.56 4.88
CA SER A 391 -5.34 21.94 5.37
C SER A 391 -5.30 21.99 6.89
N ILE A 392 -5.01 23.16 7.45
CA ILE A 392 -4.90 23.36 8.91
C ILE A 392 -5.90 24.42 9.42
N SER A 393 -6.23 24.32 10.72
CA SER A 393 -7.07 25.29 11.42
C SER A 393 -6.34 26.63 11.62
N LYS A 394 -7.14 27.69 11.84
CA LYS A 394 -6.62 29.02 12.17
C LYS A 394 -5.77 29.01 13.46
N ASN A 395 -6.16 28.23 14.47
CA ASN A 395 -5.44 28.18 15.74
C ASN A 395 -4.13 27.42 15.61
N LEU A 396 -4.13 26.28 14.92
CA LEU A 396 -2.91 25.53 14.62
C LEU A 396 -1.92 26.38 13.81
N ARG A 397 -2.41 27.13 12.81
CA ARG A 397 -1.59 28.08 12.06
C ARG A 397 -0.98 29.18 12.96
N LYS A 398 -1.80 29.77 13.85
CA LYS A 398 -1.33 30.79 14.80
C LYS A 398 -0.27 30.25 15.74
N LEU A 399 -0.47 29.05 16.30
CA LEU A 399 0.50 28.37 17.17
C LEU A 399 1.82 28.11 16.45
N ARG A 400 1.75 27.57 15.23
CA ARG A 400 2.95 27.35 14.39
C ARG A 400 3.73 28.64 14.16
N ASN A 401 3.06 29.71 13.76
CA ASN A 401 3.70 30.98 13.43
C ASN A 401 4.28 31.66 14.69
N LYS A 402 3.63 31.52 15.85
CA LYS A 402 4.18 31.96 17.14
C LYS A 402 5.49 31.25 17.46
N LEU A 403 5.53 29.91 17.38
CA LEU A 403 6.74 29.13 17.68
C LEU A 403 7.87 29.41 16.70
N ILE A 404 7.57 29.72 15.44
CA ILE A 404 8.59 30.14 14.47
C ILE A 404 9.21 31.48 14.88
N LYS A 405 8.40 32.44 15.33
CA LYS A 405 8.90 33.75 15.82
C LYS A 405 9.76 33.58 17.07
N ASP A 406 9.23 32.89 18.08
CA ASP A 406 9.89 32.73 19.38
C ASP A 406 11.26 32.05 19.26
N ASN A 407 11.42 31.11 18.32
CA ASN A 407 12.68 30.41 18.10
C ASN A 407 13.66 31.11 17.12
N LYS A 408 13.22 32.15 16.39
CA LYS A 408 14.09 32.98 15.57
C LYS A 408 14.67 34.21 16.36
N SER A 409 14.04 34.49 17.50
CA SER A 409 14.43 35.59 18.36
C SER A 409 15.43 35.18 19.46
N ASN A 410 15.69 33.90 19.58
CA ASN A 410 16.73 33.26 20.39
C ASN A 410 17.86 32.73 19.50
#